data_cdd4431645ade6c8a1fe88766cbe903a
#
_entry.id   cdd4431645ade6c8a1fe88766cbe903a
#
_cell.length_a   1.000
_cell.length_b   1.000
_cell.length_c   1.000
_cell.angle_alpha   90.00
_cell.angle_beta   90.00
_cell.angle_gamma   90.00
#
_symmetry.space_group_name_H-M   'P 1'
#
loop_
_entity.id
_entity.type
_entity.pdbx_description
1 polymer ?
#
loop_
_entity_poly.entity_id
_entity_poly.type
_entity_poly.pdbx_seq_one_letter_code
_entity_poly.pdbx_strand_id
1 'polypeptide(L)'
;ELFDRIKASMPIDQPGRLSDQAYVDIVAYLLGANGVSASGVELSTEATTSIDTLIARRVTVNTTTVSEERAQLRPPQGQSQNAPAGLRVSGTVSNFTPVTDEMLRSPPPDDWLMIRGNYQSWSYSSLDSINRDNVQDLELAWIWSMAEGGWNAPSPLVHNGIIYLTNYGNIVQALDARTGDLIWEHEFGIESQGYSGMSRNLAIYEDKIFFATSDTRMVAL
;
A
#
# COMPACT_ATOMS: atom_id res chain seq x y z
N GLU A 1 -25.32 -7.42 -3.07
CA GLU A 1 -24.40 -6.83 -2.10
C GLU A 1 -23.54 -5.68 -2.69
N LEU A 2 -22.76 -5.88 -3.79
CA LEU A 2 -22.00 -4.78 -4.41
C LEU A 2 -22.94 -3.71 -4.99
N PHE A 3 -23.96 -4.11 -5.70
CA PHE A 3 -25.00 -3.24 -6.23
C PHE A 3 -25.66 -2.41 -5.11
N ASP A 4 -26.13 -3.05 -4.05
CA ASP A 4 -26.79 -2.39 -2.93
C ASP A 4 -25.87 -1.38 -2.24
N ARG A 5 -24.59 -1.73 -2.11
CA ARG A 5 -23.58 -0.87 -1.49
C ARG A 5 -23.32 0.37 -2.34
N ILE A 6 -23.18 0.22 -3.66
CA ILE A 6 -23.01 1.34 -4.58
C ILE A 6 -24.26 2.22 -4.58
N LYS A 7 -25.44 1.65 -4.66
CA LYS A 7 -26.72 2.38 -4.63
C LYS A 7 -26.90 3.17 -3.32
N ALA A 8 -26.52 2.58 -2.20
CA ALA A 8 -26.64 3.23 -0.89
C ALA A 8 -25.63 4.37 -0.64
N SER A 9 -24.55 4.44 -1.41
CA SER A 9 -23.45 5.38 -1.19
C SER A 9 -23.20 6.38 -2.33
N MET A 10 -23.76 6.11 -3.51
CA MET A 10 -23.45 6.90 -4.72
C MET A 10 -24.74 7.36 -5.45
N PRO A 11 -24.72 8.54 -6.12
CA PRO A 11 -23.67 9.58 -6.00
C PRO A 11 -23.63 10.18 -4.57
N ILE A 12 -22.47 10.71 -4.18
CA ILE A 12 -22.23 11.17 -2.80
C ILE A 12 -23.20 12.30 -2.36
N ASP A 13 -23.60 13.14 -3.30
CA ASP A 13 -24.52 14.27 -3.08
C ASP A 13 -25.99 13.83 -2.93
N GLN A 14 -26.38 12.72 -3.56
CA GLN A 14 -27.73 12.15 -3.50
C GLN A 14 -27.68 10.63 -3.72
N PRO A 15 -27.36 9.84 -2.70
CA PRO A 15 -27.35 8.38 -2.82
C PRO A 15 -28.71 7.83 -3.27
N GLY A 16 -28.67 6.84 -4.15
CA GLY A 16 -29.88 6.17 -4.64
C GLY A 16 -30.65 6.91 -5.75
N ARG A 17 -30.19 8.06 -6.24
CA ARG A 17 -30.94 8.84 -7.25
C ARG A 17 -30.90 8.32 -8.67
N LEU A 18 -29.94 7.45 -8.99
CA LEU A 18 -29.84 6.88 -10.32
C LEU A 18 -30.87 5.74 -10.50
N SER A 19 -31.18 5.40 -11.73
CA SER A 19 -32.01 4.22 -12.01
C SER A 19 -31.26 2.94 -11.66
N ASP A 20 -31.98 1.86 -11.38
CA ASP A 20 -31.38 0.57 -11.05
C ASP A 20 -30.51 0.07 -12.23
N GLN A 21 -30.92 0.33 -13.47
CA GLN A 21 -30.11 0.02 -14.64
C GLN A 21 -28.77 0.76 -14.64
N ALA A 22 -28.74 2.04 -14.29
CA ALA A 22 -27.50 2.81 -14.22
C ALA A 22 -26.54 2.26 -13.16
N TYR A 23 -27.06 1.77 -12.03
CA TYR A 23 -26.23 1.10 -11.03
C TYR A 23 -25.71 -0.25 -11.50
N VAL A 24 -26.51 -1.02 -12.23
CA VAL A 24 -26.08 -2.27 -12.89
C VAL A 24 -24.96 -1.99 -13.89
N ASP A 25 -25.09 -0.94 -14.70
CA ASP A 25 -24.08 -0.55 -15.69
C ASP A 25 -22.75 -0.15 -15.01
N ILE A 26 -22.82 0.57 -13.87
CA ILE A 26 -21.64 0.89 -13.05
C ILE A 26 -20.97 -0.38 -12.53
N VAL A 27 -21.75 -1.33 -12.01
CA VAL A 27 -21.22 -2.61 -11.54
C VAL A 27 -20.57 -3.38 -12.69
N ALA A 28 -21.22 -3.44 -13.86
CA ALA A 28 -20.68 -4.11 -15.03
C ALA A 28 -19.35 -3.49 -15.50
N TYR A 29 -19.27 -2.15 -15.51
CA TYR A 29 -18.05 -1.43 -15.83
C TYR A 29 -16.93 -1.75 -14.85
N LEU A 30 -17.21 -1.70 -13.54
CA LEU A 30 -16.21 -2.01 -12.50
C LEU A 30 -15.71 -3.44 -12.62
N LEU A 31 -16.59 -4.41 -12.86
CA LEU A 31 -16.19 -5.80 -13.06
C LEU A 31 -15.33 -5.96 -14.32
N GLY A 32 -15.72 -5.31 -15.43
CA GLY A 32 -14.96 -5.30 -16.68
C GLY A 32 -13.58 -4.65 -16.52
N ALA A 33 -13.49 -3.49 -15.84
CA ALA A 33 -12.23 -2.79 -15.56
C ALA A 33 -11.31 -3.63 -14.67
N ASN A 34 -11.87 -4.46 -13.78
CA ASN A 34 -11.11 -5.43 -12.99
C ASN A 34 -10.95 -6.78 -13.72
N GLY A 35 -11.27 -6.79 -15.01
CA GLY A 35 -10.96 -7.87 -15.95
C GLY A 35 -11.86 -9.08 -15.85
N VAL A 36 -13.04 -8.98 -15.29
CA VAL A 36 -14.08 -9.99 -15.46
C VAL A 36 -14.57 -9.92 -16.90
N SER A 37 -14.35 -10.98 -17.67
CA SER A 37 -14.82 -11.04 -19.06
C SER A 37 -16.33 -11.12 -19.10
N ALA A 38 -16.95 -10.41 -20.05
CA ALA A 38 -18.36 -10.54 -20.30
C ALA A 38 -18.68 -12.00 -20.65
N SER A 39 -19.48 -12.65 -19.80
CA SER A 39 -19.86 -14.06 -19.97
C SER A 39 -21.02 -14.26 -20.94
N GLY A 40 -21.48 -13.22 -21.65
CA GLY A 40 -22.67 -13.24 -22.45
C GLY A 40 -23.99 -13.27 -21.65
N VAL A 41 -23.89 -13.18 -20.33
CA VAL A 41 -25.04 -13.06 -19.42
C VAL A 41 -25.19 -11.60 -19.02
N GLU A 42 -26.36 -11.03 -19.27
CA GLU A 42 -26.69 -9.68 -18.84
C GLU A 42 -26.75 -9.62 -17.30
N LEU A 43 -26.03 -8.66 -16.71
CA LEU A 43 -26.14 -8.41 -15.27
C LEU A 43 -27.50 -7.81 -14.95
N SER A 44 -28.15 -8.30 -13.91
CA SER A 44 -29.43 -7.78 -13.41
C SER A 44 -29.35 -7.52 -11.91
N THR A 45 -30.35 -6.81 -11.39
CA THR A 45 -30.50 -6.56 -9.94
C THR A 45 -30.70 -7.84 -9.13
N GLU A 46 -31.12 -8.93 -9.76
CA GLU A 46 -31.39 -10.23 -9.15
C GLU A 46 -30.18 -11.18 -9.23
N ALA A 47 -29.06 -10.73 -9.79
CA ALA A 47 -27.86 -11.54 -9.91
C ALA A 47 -27.29 -11.90 -8.53
N THR A 48 -27.28 -13.20 -8.19
CA THR A 48 -26.80 -13.74 -6.92
C THR A 48 -25.36 -14.27 -6.98
N THR A 49 -24.70 -14.12 -8.13
CA THR A 49 -23.34 -14.65 -8.34
C THR A 49 -22.33 -13.91 -7.45
N SER A 50 -21.56 -14.65 -6.66
CA SER A 50 -20.52 -14.08 -5.83
C SER A 50 -19.39 -13.51 -6.68
N ILE A 51 -18.91 -12.32 -6.32
CA ILE A 51 -17.75 -11.66 -6.97
C ILE A 51 -16.52 -12.55 -6.89
N ASP A 52 -16.32 -13.25 -5.77
CA ASP A 52 -15.19 -14.18 -5.59
C ASP A 52 -15.20 -15.29 -6.65
N THR A 53 -16.38 -15.76 -7.06
CA THR A 53 -16.52 -16.78 -8.11
C THR A 53 -16.17 -16.21 -9.50
N LEU A 54 -16.44 -14.92 -9.72
CA LEU A 54 -16.13 -14.24 -10.98
C LEU A 54 -14.65 -13.91 -11.10
N ILE A 55 -14.00 -13.52 -10.01
CA ILE A 55 -12.58 -13.19 -9.96
C ILE A 55 -11.72 -14.46 -9.94
N ALA A 56 -12.12 -15.51 -9.22
CA ALA A 56 -11.39 -16.78 -9.14
C ALA A 56 -11.18 -17.47 -10.50
N ARG A 57 -12.01 -17.17 -11.51
CA ARG A 57 -11.82 -17.69 -12.87
C ARG A 57 -10.64 -17.11 -13.64
N ARG A 58 -9.99 -16.05 -13.11
CA ARG A 58 -8.88 -15.36 -13.77
C ARG A 58 -7.49 -15.69 -13.24
N VAL A 59 -7.39 -16.31 -12.09
CA VAL A 59 -6.09 -16.68 -11.49
C VAL A 59 -5.71 -18.12 -11.88
N THR A 60 -5.67 -18.39 -13.19
CA THR A 60 -4.86 -19.48 -13.73
C THR A 60 -3.69 -18.90 -14.54
N VAL A 61 -2.99 -17.94 -13.97
CA VAL A 61 -1.61 -17.68 -14.33
C VAL A 61 -0.79 -18.44 -13.31
N ASN A 62 0.14 -19.28 -13.80
CA ASN A 62 1.07 -20.07 -12.99
C ASN A 62 1.82 -19.21 -11.95
N THR A 63 1.19 -18.92 -10.85
CA THR A 63 1.76 -18.24 -9.68
C THR A 63 2.23 -19.25 -8.62
N THR A 64 2.22 -20.54 -8.94
CA THR A 64 2.47 -21.61 -7.96
C THR A 64 3.92 -21.61 -7.44
N THR A 65 4.88 -21.08 -8.19
CA THR A 65 6.29 -21.10 -7.76
C THR A 65 6.74 -19.83 -7.03
N VAL A 66 6.19 -18.65 -7.37
CA VAL A 66 6.59 -17.39 -6.73
C VAL A 66 5.83 -17.14 -5.44
N SER A 67 4.58 -17.63 -5.35
CA SER A 67 3.74 -17.46 -4.15
C SER A 67 4.14 -18.39 -3.01
N GLU A 68 4.62 -19.60 -3.30
CA GLU A 68 5.04 -20.56 -2.27
C GLU A 68 6.38 -20.16 -1.64
N GLU A 69 7.30 -19.62 -2.42
CA GLU A 69 8.58 -19.14 -1.92
C GLU A 69 8.43 -17.85 -1.09
N ARG A 70 7.52 -16.94 -1.49
CA ARG A 70 7.14 -15.74 -0.70
C ARG A 70 6.29 -16.07 0.52
N ALA A 71 5.43 -17.07 0.45
CA ALA A 71 4.64 -17.52 1.61
C ALA A 71 5.50 -18.14 2.70
N GLN A 72 6.65 -18.72 2.34
CA GLN A 72 7.62 -19.26 3.31
C GLN A 72 8.47 -18.17 3.98
N LEU A 73 8.60 -16.99 3.36
CA LEU A 73 9.33 -15.83 3.92
C LEU A 73 8.44 -14.93 4.79
N ARG A 74 7.13 -15.17 4.81
CA ARG A 74 6.16 -14.38 5.58
C ARG A 74 5.67 -15.19 6.78
N PRO A 75 5.90 -14.72 8.01
CA PRO A 75 5.24 -15.34 9.17
C PRO A 75 3.72 -15.28 8.98
N PRO A 76 2.97 -16.31 9.41
CA PRO A 76 1.53 -16.36 9.22
C PRO A 76 0.86 -15.12 9.80
N GLN A 77 0.18 -14.37 8.94
CA GLN A 77 -0.63 -13.21 9.34
C GLN A 77 -1.82 -13.72 10.15
N GLY A 78 -1.87 -13.44 11.41
CA GLY A 78 -2.99 -13.80 12.27
C GLY A 78 -2.65 -14.01 13.74
N GLN A 79 -1.37 -13.89 14.12
CA GLN A 79 -0.95 -14.06 15.52
C GLN A 79 -0.32 -12.81 16.14
N SER A 80 -0.57 -11.64 15.59
CA SER A 80 0.14 -10.40 15.94
C SER A 80 -0.22 -9.81 17.33
N GLN A 81 -1.23 -10.31 18.02
CA GLN A 81 -1.59 -9.71 19.33
C GLN A 81 -0.66 -10.06 20.49
N ASN A 82 0.26 -11.02 20.31
CA ASN A 82 1.21 -11.42 21.35
C ASN A 82 2.64 -11.68 20.83
N ALA A 83 2.96 -11.22 19.63
CA ALA A 83 4.33 -11.38 19.13
C ALA A 83 5.26 -10.37 19.82
N PRO A 84 6.47 -10.79 20.24
CA PRO A 84 7.41 -9.88 20.86
C PRO A 84 7.76 -8.76 19.88
N ALA A 85 7.74 -7.50 20.39
CA ALA A 85 8.20 -6.35 19.64
C ALA A 85 9.67 -6.52 19.28
N GLY A 86 10.04 -6.22 18.04
CA GLY A 86 11.44 -6.26 17.62
C GLY A 86 11.63 -6.48 16.12
N LEU A 87 12.89 -6.73 15.79
CA LEU A 87 13.30 -7.03 14.43
C LEU A 87 12.76 -8.39 14.00
N ARG A 88 11.87 -8.39 12.99
CA ARG A 88 11.26 -9.60 12.46
C ARG A 88 11.97 -10.16 11.23
N VAL A 89 12.38 -9.25 10.34
CA VAL A 89 13.16 -9.59 9.17
C VAL A 89 14.44 -8.78 9.24
N SER A 90 15.56 -9.48 9.23
CA SER A 90 16.90 -8.87 9.30
C SER A 90 17.47 -8.75 7.90
N GLY A 91 17.86 -7.55 7.53
CA GLY A 91 18.57 -7.27 6.30
C GLY A 91 19.36 -5.98 6.43
N THR A 92 20.22 -5.74 5.45
CA THR A 92 21.09 -4.54 5.44
C THR A 92 20.87 -3.78 4.14
N VAL A 93 20.64 -2.49 4.27
CA VAL A 93 20.67 -1.57 3.13
C VAL A 93 22.12 -1.38 2.71
N SER A 94 22.46 -1.85 1.51
CA SER A 94 23.81 -1.66 0.96
C SER A 94 23.96 -0.24 0.41
N ASN A 95 25.18 0.32 0.55
CA ASN A 95 25.53 1.63 0.01
C ASN A 95 24.65 2.79 0.51
N PHE A 96 24.19 2.70 1.76
CA PHE A 96 23.41 3.78 2.37
C PHE A 96 24.27 5.05 2.52
N THR A 97 23.73 6.17 2.05
CA THR A 97 24.32 7.50 2.23
C THR A 97 23.61 8.20 3.38
N PRO A 98 24.31 8.63 4.46
CA PRO A 98 23.65 9.35 5.55
C PRO A 98 22.93 10.61 5.06
N VAL A 99 21.70 10.81 5.51
CA VAL A 99 20.90 11.99 5.15
C VAL A 99 21.40 13.20 5.95
N THR A 100 21.76 14.25 5.23
CA THR A 100 22.31 15.48 5.82
C THR A 100 21.25 16.59 5.86
N ASP A 101 21.55 17.63 6.65
CA ASP A 101 20.78 18.88 6.66
C ASP A 101 20.62 19.51 5.27
N GLU A 102 21.67 19.44 4.44
CA GLU A 102 21.67 19.97 3.08
C GLU A 102 20.65 19.20 2.23
N MET A 103 20.66 17.87 2.30
CA MET A 103 19.72 17.02 1.58
C MET A 103 18.27 17.27 2.04
N LEU A 104 18.03 17.55 3.29
CA LEU A 104 16.68 17.91 3.78
C LEU A 104 16.22 19.29 3.30
N ARG A 105 17.14 20.26 3.16
CA ARG A 105 16.81 21.59 2.61
C ARG A 105 16.61 21.60 1.11
N SER A 106 17.38 20.77 0.39
CA SER A 106 17.36 20.63 -1.06
C SER A 106 17.44 19.15 -1.44
N PRO A 107 16.33 18.42 -1.34
CA PRO A 107 16.32 16.99 -1.59
C PRO A 107 16.80 16.64 -3.00
N PRO A 108 17.64 15.61 -3.15
CA PRO A 108 17.98 15.07 -4.46
C PRO A 108 16.72 14.69 -5.25
N PRO A 109 16.69 14.83 -6.58
CA PRO A 109 15.50 14.51 -7.38
C PRO A 109 15.00 13.08 -7.25
N ASP A 110 15.92 12.14 -7.03
CA ASP A 110 15.62 10.71 -6.91
C ASP A 110 15.16 10.29 -5.50
N ASP A 111 15.22 11.21 -4.54
CA ASP A 111 14.87 10.98 -3.16
C ASP A 111 13.54 11.64 -2.78
N TRP A 112 12.86 11.08 -1.79
CA TRP A 112 11.66 11.64 -1.16
C TRP A 112 11.81 11.55 0.36
N LEU A 113 12.56 12.51 0.94
CA LEU A 113 13.09 12.44 2.30
C LEU A 113 12.10 12.87 3.39
N MET A 114 10.96 13.44 3.00
CA MET A 114 9.94 13.88 3.95
C MET A 114 8.55 13.88 3.32
N ILE A 115 7.53 13.94 4.17
CA ILE A 115 6.16 14.08 3.71
C ILE A 115 6.04 15.29 2.77
N ARG A 116 5.39 15.10 1.62
CA ARG A 116 5.21 16.11 0.58
C ARG A 116 6.50 16.62 -0.09
N GLY A 117 7.60 15.89 0.06
CA GLY A 117 8.84 16.06 -0.69
C GLY A 117 9.80 17.13 -0.18
N ASN A 118 9.31 18.25 0.35
CA ASN A 118 10.14 19.35 0.85
C ASN A 118 9.47 20.12 2.01
N TYR A 119 10.21 20.99 2.68
CA TYR A 119 9.70 21.82 3.78
C TYR A 119 8.57 22.78 3.37
N GLN A 120 8.48 23.13 2.09
CA GLN A 120 7.40 23.95 1.55
C GLN A 120 6.12 23.14 1.27
N SER A 121 6.19 21.81 1.41
CA SER A 121 5.06 20.90 1.17
C SER A 121 4.49 20.96 -0.25
N TRP A 122 5.32 21.10 -1.26
CA TRP A 122 4.90 21.27 -2.66
C TRP A 122 4.34 19.99 -3.29
N SER A 123 4.71 18.82 -2.78
CA SER A 123 4.31 17.53 -3.34
C SER A 123 4.64 17.43 -4.85
N TYR A 124 5.76 18.01 -5.26
CA TYR A 124 6.20 18.08 -6.64
C TYR A 124 7.48 17.28 -6.83
N SER A 125 7.52 16.45 -7.86
CA SER A 125 8.71 15.77 -8.34
C SER A 125 9.23 16.45 -9.61
N SER A 126 10.53 16.68 -9.68
CA SER A 126 11.21 17.19 -10.88
C SER A 126 11.57 16.09 -11.88
N LEU A 127 11.28 14.82 -11.55
CA LEU A 127 11.49 13.70 -12.48
C LEU A 127 10.54 13.82 -13.67
N ASP A 128 11.04 13.62 -14.88
CA ASP A 128 10.34 13.77 -16.16
C ASP A 128 10.39 12.51 -17.04
N SER A 129 11.01 11.44 -16.55
CA SER A 129 11.09 10.16 -17.26
C SER A 129 9.70 9.56 -17.55
N ILE A 130 8.71 9.85 -16.71
CA ILE A 130 7.30 9.56 -16.98
C ILE A 130 6.63 10.87 -17.37
N ASN A 131 6.05 10.90 -18.55
CA ASN A 131 5.45 12.10 -19.13
C ASN A 131 4.21 11.74 -19.97
N ARG A 132 3.61 12.72 -20.63
CA ARG A 132 2.36 12.53 -21.41
C ARG A 132 2.51 11.58 -22.59
N ASP A 133 3.71 11.42 -23.11
CA ASP A 133 3.96 10.63 -24.32
C ASP A 133 4.13 9.14 -24.01
N ASN A 134 4.54 8.80 -22.76
CA ASN A 134 4.83 7.42 -22.36
C ASN A 134 4.05 6.91 -21.14
N VAL A 135 3.22 7.74 -20.51
CA VAL A 135 2.42 7.32 -19.34
C VAL A 135 1.48 6.16 -19.64
N GLN A 136 1.03 6.02 -20.86
CA GLN A 136 0.17 4.94 -21.33
C GLN A 136 0.90 3.57 -21.40
N ASP A 137 2.23 3.60 -21.45
CA ASP A 137 3.08 2.41 -21.57
C ASP A 137 3.56 1.90 -20.19
N LEU A 138 3.05 2.48 -19.10
CA LEU A 138 3.38 2.03 -17.75
C LEU A 138 2.87 0.63 -17.50
N GLU A 139 3.75 -0.22 -17.01
CA GLU A 139 3.45 -1.58 -16.58
C GLU A 139 3.64 -1.74 -15.07
N LEU A 140 2.94 -2.70 -14.49
CA LEU A 140 3.08 -3.04 -13.08
C LEU A 140 4.41 -3.76 -12.86
N ALA A 141 5.34 -3.14 -12.14
CA ALA A 141 6.62 -3.74 -11.80
C ALA A 141 6.50 -4.76 -10.65
N TRP A 142 5.82 -4.38 -9.56
CA TRP A 142 5.61 -5.24 -8.40
C TRP A 142 4.45 -4.72 -7.53
N ILE A 143 3.99 -5.56 -6.60
CA ILE A 143 2.95 -5.23 -5.61
C ILE A 143 3.46 -5.60 -4.23
N TRP A 144 3.32 -4.68 -3.26
CA TRP A 144 3.51 -4.97 -1.86
C TRP A 144 2.16 -5.07 -1.13
N SER A 145 1.94 -6.17 -0.44
CA SER A 145 0.72 -6.40 0.31
C SER A 145 0.87 -5.86 1.74
N MET A 146 0.06 -4.87 2.10
CA MET A 146 0.03 -4.32 3.44
C MET A 146 -0.59 -5.31 4.44
N ALA A 147 -0.23 -5.20 5.73
CA ALA A 147 -0.82 -6.03 6.78
C ALA A 147 -2.31 -5.71 6.95
N GLU A 148 -3.08 -6.76 7.26
CA GLU A 148 -4.49 -6.64 7.61
C GLU A 148 -4.68 -6.05 9.02
N GLY A 149 -5.85 -5.51 9.28
CA GLY A 149 -6.30 -5.20 10.65
C GLY A 149 -6.64 -3.75 10.92
N GLY A 150 -6.34 -2.82 10.03
CA GLY A 150 -6.64 -1.42 10.29
C GLY A 150 -6.48 -0.51 9.09
N TRP A 151 -6.57 0.77 9.34
CA TRP A 151 -6.40 1.78 8.31
C TRP A 151 -4.91 1.99 8.05
N ASN A 152 -4.50 1.74 6.82
CA ASN A 152 -3.15 2.01 6.34
C ASN A 152 -3.17 3.26 5.46
N ALA A 153 -2.43 4.27 5.84
CA ALA A 153 -2.25 5.49 5.05
C ALA A 153 -0.80 5.99 5.20
N PRO A 154 0.19 5.14 4.88
CA PRO A 154 1.58 5.53 5.02
C PRO A 154 1.92 6.66 4.04
N SER A 155 2.85 7.52 4.47
CA SER A 155 3.55 8.44 3.60
C SER A 155 4.98 7.90 3.45
N PRO A 156 5.27 7.11 2.41
CA PRO A 156 6.58 6.49 2.26
C PRO A 156 7.68 7.54 2.12
N LEU A 157 8.86 7.23 2.64
CA LEU A 157 10.10 7.91 2.30
C LEU A 157 10.85 7.09 1.25
N VAL A 158 11.57 7.77 0.37
CA VAL A 158 12.46 7.12 -0.60
C VAL A 158 13.85 7.71 -0.44
N HIS A 159 14.82 6.83 -0.26
CA HIS A 159 16.24 7.23 -0.19
C HIS A 159 17.14 6.10 -0.67
N ASN A 160 18.11 6.44 -1.51
CA ASN A 160 19.05 5.46 -2.09
C ASN A 160 18.36 4.26 -2.76
N GLY A 161 17.21 4.45 -3.40
CA GLY A 161 16.45 3.37 -4.03
C GLY A 161 15.73 2.43 -3.05
N ILE A 162 15.62 2.82 -1.78
CA ILE A 162 14.89 2.09 -0.75
C ILE A 162 13.62 2.85 -0.41
N ILE A 163 12.51 2.13 -0.29
CA ILE A 163 11.24 2.66 0.21
C ILE A 163 11.11 2.29 1.67
N TYR A 164 10.95 3.30 2.54
CA TYR A 164 10.61 3.12 3.94
C TYR A 164 9.15 3.44 4.16
N LEU A 165 8.42 2.55 4.79
CA LEU A 165 6.99 2.74 5.03
C LEU A 165 6.54 2.16 6.38
N THR A 166 5.44 2.73 6.88
CA THR A 166 4.76 2.20 8.05
C THR A 166 3.63 1.27 7.65
N ASN A 167 3.30 0.32 8.52
CA ASN A 167 2.18 -0.56 8.35
C ASN A 167 1.37 -0.67 9.66
N TYR A 168 0.17 -1.23 9.59
CA TYR A 168 -0.66 -1.46 10.77
C TYR A 168 0.10 -2.30 11.81
N GLY A 169 -0.11 -1.99 13.10
CA GLY A 169 0.55 -2.72 14.19
C GLY A 169 1.89 -2.13 14.62
N ASN A 170 2.15 -0.85 14.33
CA ASN A 170 3.43 -0.20 14.57
C ASN A 170 4.59 -0.94 13.85
N ILE A 171 4.36 -1.34 12.62
CA ILE A 171 5.37 -1.98 11.78
C ILE A 171 6.07 -0.91 10.94
N VAL A 172 7.39 -1.01 10.83
CA VAL A 172 8.21 -0.23 9.89
C VAL A 172 8.96 -1.20 8.98
N GLN A 173 8.95 -0.92 7.69
CA GLN A 173 9.51 -1.78 6.66
C GLN A 173 10.44 -0.99 5.74
N ALA A 174 11.49 -1.64 5.27
CA ALA A 174 12.31 -1.17 4.17
C ALA A 174 12.21 -2.15 2.99
N LEU A 175 11.88 -1.62 1.83
CA LEU A 175 11.74 -2.39 0.59
C LEU A 175 12.74 -1.87 -0.45
N ASP A 176 13.28 -2.77 -1.26
CA ASP A 176 13.95 -2.39 -2.50
C ASP A 176 12.93 -1.76 -3.46
N ALA A 177 13.16 -0.52 -3.86
CA ALA A 177 12.21 0.22 -4.71
C ALA A 177 12.07 -0.37 -6.12
N ARG A 178 13.07 -1.10 -6.59
CA ARG A 178 13.08 -1.71 -7.93
C ARG A 178 12.33 -3.03 -7.98
N THR A 179 12.54 -3.87 -6.97
CA THR A 179 12.04 -5.25 -6.96
C THR A 179 10.82 -5.46 -6.05
N GLY A 180 10.60 -4.55 -5.09
CA GLY A 180 9.61 -4.70 -4.04
C GLY A 180 10.01 -5.72 -2.96
N ASP A 181 11.25 -6.19 -2.95
CA ASP A 181 11.71 -7.15 -1.96
C ASP A 181 11.84 -6.50 -0.59
N LEU A 182 11.39 -7.23 0.44
CA LEU A 182 11.53 -6.80 1.83
C LEU A 182 12.99 -6.97 2.27
N ILE A 183 13.62 -5.84 2.65
CA ILE A 183 14.98 -5.83 3.18
C ILE A 183 14.98 -6.08 4.67
N TRP A 184 14.20 -5.28 5.42
CA TRP A 184 14.02 -5.49 6.86
C TRP A 184 12.64 -5.06 7.32
N GLU A 185 12.22 -5.63 8.46
CA GLU A 185 10.96 -5.32 9.11
C GLU A 185 11.14 -5.26 10.63
N HIS A 186 10.69 -4.17 11.22
CA HIS A 186 10.54 -4.01 12.66
C HIS A 186 9.08 -3.94 13.04
N GLU A 187 8.67 -4.72 14.04
CA GLU A 187 7.34 -4.66 14.63
C GLU A 187 7.44 -4.30 16.10
N PHE A 188 6.80 -3.20 16.49
CA PHE A 188 6.79 -2.73 17.87
C PHE A 188 5.58 -3.21 18.67
N GLY A 189 4.65 -3.88 18.00
CA GLY A 189 3.40 -4.34 18.59
C GLY A 189 2.45 -3.21 18.92
N ILE A 190 1.25 -3.59 19.33
CA ILE A 190 0.24 -2.69 19.89
C ILE A 190 0.12 -3.06 21.36
N GLU A 191 0.50 -2.18 22.27
CA GLU A 191 0.15 -2.37 23.67
C GLU A 191 -1.37 -2.30 23.82
N SER A 192 -1.92 -3.28 24.51
CA SER A 192 -3.34 -3.53 24.65
C SER A 192 -4.11 -2.27 25.04
N GLN A 193 -5.18 -1.97 24.32
CA GLN A 193 -6.18 -0.94 24.60
C GLN A 193 -5.86 0.52 24.19
N GLY A 194 -4.79 0.78 23.46
CA GLY A 194 -4.55 2.09 22.87
C GLY A 194 -5.38 2.27 21.59
N TYR A 195 -5.74 3.52 21.30
CA TYR A 195 -6.29 3.90 20.00
C TYR A 195 -5.26 3.55 18.92
N SER A 196 -5.61 2.58 18.09
CA SER A 196 -4.82 2.20 16.93
C SER A 196 -4.98 3.27 15.85
N GLY A 197 -4.35 4.42 16.06
CA GLY A 197 -4.32 5.49 15.08
C GLY A 197 -3.54 5.08 13.83
N MET A 198 -3.81 5.76 12.72
CA MET A 198 -3.04 5.58 11.49
C MET A 198 -1.61 6.09 11.70
N SER A 199 -0.63 5.18 11.62
CA SER A 199 0.77 5.56 11.52
C SER A 199 1.04 6.05 10.09
N ARG A 200 1.31 7.33 9.93
CA ARG A 200 1.45 7.95 8.60
C ARG A 200 2.87 8.26 8.23
N ASN A 201 3.64 8.77 9.18
CA ASN A 201 4.85 9.49 8.88
C ASN A 201 6.07 8.81 9.51
N LEU A 202 7.13 8.81 8.72
CA LEU A 202 8.48 8.55 9.13
C LEU A 202 9.29 9.85 8.97
N ALA A 203 10.39 9.95 9.70
CA ALA A 203 11.44 10.92 9.42
C ALA A 203 12.75 10.17 9.20
N ILE A 204 13.63 10.73 8.40
CA ILE A 204 14.96 10.18 8.12
C ILE A 204 16.02 11.25 8.39
N TYR A 205 17.06 10.89 9.09
CA TYR A 205 18.21 11.76 9.32
C TYR A 205 19.45 10.95 9.68
N GLU A 206 20.59 11.35 9.16
CA GLU A 206 21.82 10.57 9.23
C GLU A 206 21.58 9.13 8.75
N ASP A 207 21.85 8.14 9.57
CA ASP A 207 21.69 6.72 9.29
C ASP A 207 20.44 6.11 9.93
N LYS A 208 19.45 6.94 10.31
CA LYS A 208 18.30 6.51 11.11
C LYS A 208 16.95 6.86 10.52
N ILE A 209 16.02 5.94 10.70
CA ILE A 209 14.60 6.17 10.49
C ILE A 209 13.94 6.39 11.85
N PHE A 210 13.28 7.54 12.01
CA PHE A 210 12.55 7.88 13.21
C PHE A 210 11.05 7.59 13.01
N PHE A 211 10.48 6.93 14.00
CA PHE A 211 9.07 6.54 13.98
C PHE A 211 8.42 6.81 15.35
N ALA A 212 7.26 7.50 15.32
CA ALA A 212 6.41 7.68 16.48
C ALA A 212 5.35 6.57 16.49
N THR A 213 5.43 5.70 17.48
CA THR A 213 4.47 4.59 17.65
C THR A 213 3.13 5.09 18.17
N SER A 214 2.06 4.33 17.95
CA SER A 214 0.70 4.69 18.41
C SER A 214 0.56 4.72 19.95
N ASP A 215 1.47 4.08 20.65
CA ASP A 215 1.58 4.08 22.11
C ASP A 215 2.55 5.15 22.66
N THR A 216 2.77 6.21 21.86
CA THR A 216 3.52 7.42 22.25
C THR A 216 5.03 7.26 22.48
N ARG A 217 5.64 6.19 21.97
CA ARG A 217 7.11 6.05 21.96
C ARG A 217 7.68 6.69 20.69
N MET A 218 8.89 7.22 20.80
CA MET A 218 9.73 7.60 19.67
C MET A 218 10.84 6.56 19.53
N VAL A 219 10.95 5.95 18.36
CA VAL A 219 11.98 4.96 18.07
C VAL A 219 12.87 5.43 16.93
N ALA A 220 14.13 5.01 16.95
CA ALA A 220 15.10 5.22 15.90
C ALA A 220 15.63 3.84 15.45
N LEU A 221 15.57 3.57 14.15
CA LEU A 221 15.96 2.32 13.50
C LEU A 221 17.18 2.56 12.64
#